data_9c4c08e24ee2365dc3266cd8d5476564
#
_entry.id   9c4c08e24ee2365dc3266cd8d5476564
#
_cell.length_a   1.000
_cell.length_b   1.000
_cell.length_c   1.000
_cell.angle_alpha   90.00
_cell.angle_beta   90.00
_cell.angle_gamma   90.00
#
_symmetry.space_group_name_H-M   'P 1'
#
loop_
_entity.id
_entity.type
_entity.pdbx_description
1 polymer ?
#
loop_
_entity_poly.entity_id
_entity_poly.type
_entity_poly.pdbx_seq_one_letter_code
_entity_poly.pdbx_strand_id
1 'polypeptide(L)'
;MSRVTRPGLRTVSRRTLVAGGIGAAAFASGVALTATSGWLIVRASERPVILTLLTAIVAVRTFGMARPVLRYWERLRSHDAALDDLAQARTAVYAALVPLTPARLPRRGRAAVLSGVVDDVTDRVEAQVRVTVPVVAVLFTGLGTVTLCALVEPLAGAVVAALVLVAGGATVVAWRTESRGQVELGAARAEVTRVCELVAAQALELQAVGATAEAAGWVGHAHAEVARATRRQVLGRAGAAAALPVATMLATLACAAVAVRTDRSAPVLALLVLAPFALAEVFTPLPDVARSWARARAASDRLEALLGATPAVADPCTDPDPDPDGAPLHVPDLRMVGVSASWDGTRQSLAPTDLHLPPGHVLALTGPSGCGKSTVVAVLARHLDPASGSYLVDGADVRDLPLDAVRDLVALVDDDPHVFATSLRENLRLARPDADDQAVVQALRSAGLGSWFDALPEGLETVLGAGGRGVSGGERARLSIARALLSRRPVLLLDEPVAHLDHPTAVAVLEDLLAARQGRSVLVVSHRPEGLAGADGIMDLARPEVGLLHEVG
;
A
#
# COMPACT_ATOMS: atom_id res chain seq x y z
N MET A 1 5.63 -1.77 27.11
CA MET A 1 5.39 -2.62 25.94
C MET A 1 3.89 -2.67 25.64
N SER A 2 3.33 -1.58 25.18
CA SER A 2 1.96 -1.56 24.65
C SER A 2 1.98 -2.23 23.28
N ARG A 3 1.25 -3.33 23.14
CA ARG A 3 0.95 -3.96 21.86
C ARG A 3 0.28 -2.89 21.01
N VAL A 4 1.03 -2.31 20.06
CA VAL A 4 0.41 -1.67 18.91
C VAL A 4 -0.59 -2.70 18.40
N THR A 5 -1.85 -2.47 18.66
CA THR A 5 -2.94 -3.29 18.15
C THR A 5 -2.77 -3.28 16.63
N ARG A 6 -2.16 -4.36 16.12
CA ARG A 6 -2.10 -4.61 14.68
C ARG A 6 -3.47 -4.23 14.14
N PRO A 7 -3.60 -3.33 13.17
CA PRO A 7 -4.89 -3.00 12.61
C PRO A 7 -5.50 -4.33 12.23
N GLY A 8 -6.46 -4.79 13.02
CA GLY A 8 -7.13 -6.06 12.84
C GLY A 8 -7.77 -5.95 11.49
N LEU A 9 -7.11 -6.54 10.50
CA LEU A 9 -7.65 -6.72 9.18
C LEU A 9 -8.82 -7.67 9.40
N ARG A 10 -9.98 -7.06 9.69
CA ARG A 10 -11.17 -7.69 10.24
C ARG A 10 -11.55 -8.93 9.44
N THR A 11 -11.78 -10.00 10.15
CA THR A 11 -12.71 -11.07 9.78
C THR A 11 -13.93 -10.46 9.09
N VAL A 12 -14.38 -11.14 8.04
CA VAL A 12 -15.55 -10.81 7.21
C VAL A 12 -16.59 -9.96 7.92
N SER A 13 -16.92 -8.78 7.37
CA SER A 13 -17.85 -7.87 8.02
C SER A 13 -19.26 -8.47 8.07
N ARG A 14 -20.04 -8.16 9.12
CA ARG A 14 -21.45 -8.59 9.20
C ARG A 14 -22.25 -8.13 7.99
N ARG A 15 -21.91 -6.96 7.41
CA ARG A 15 -22.55 -6.42 6.20
C ARG A 15 -22.30 -7.31 4.99
N THR A 16 -21.07 -7.82 4.84
CA THR A 16 -20.71 -8.77 3.75
C THR A 16 -21.44 -10.11 3.91
N LEU A 17 -21.61 -10.62 5.14
CA LEU A 17 -22.39 -11.83 5.37
C LEU A 17 -23.87 -11.65 5.03
N VAL A 18 -24.47 -10.50 5.35
CA VAL A 18 -25.84 -10.17 4.95
C VAL A 18 -25.98 -10.10 3.44
N ALA A 19 -25.01 -9.47 2.74
CA ALA A 19 -24.98 -9.47 1.28
C ALA A 19 -24.88 -10.89 0.72
N GLY A 20 -24.05 -11.76 1.34
CA GLY A 20 -23.96 -13.17 1.00
C GLY A 20 -25.28 -13.93 1.16
N GLY A 21 -26.05 -13.62 2.21
CA GLY A 21 -27.39 -14.18 2.42
C GLY A 21 -28.39 -13.75 1.32
N ILE A 22 -28.36 -12.47 0.93
CA ILE A 22 -29.18 -11.97 -0.21
C ILE A 22 -28.76 -12.65 -1.52
N GLY A 23 -27.44 -12.82 -1.74
CA GLY A 23 -26.92 -13.57 -2.89
C GLY A 23 -27.37 -15.03 -2.90
N ALA A 24 -27.36 -15.69 -1.73
CA ALA A 24 -27.90 -17.05 -1.58
C ALA A 24 -29.39 -17.11 -1.97
N ALA A 25 -30.20 -16.16 -1.52
CA ALA A 25 -31.62 -16.07 -1.89
C ALA A 25 -31.80 -15.83 -3.40
N ALA A 26 -30.93 -15.03 -4.03
CA ALA A 26 -30.96 -14.82 -5.49
C ALA A 26 -30.66 -16.10 -6.26
N PHE A 27 -29.62 -16.85 -5.87
CA PHE A 27 -29.29 -18.13 -6.50
C PHE A 27 -30.34 -19.22 -6.22
N ALA A 28 -30.86 -19.27 -4.98
CA ALA A 28 -31.93 -20.18 -4.61
C ALA A 28 -33.19 -19.91 -5.46
N SER A 29 -33.51 -18.63 -5.72
CA SER A 29 -34.60 -18.25 -6.64
C SER A 29 -34.35 -18.75 -8.07
N GLY A 30 -33.08 -18.73 -8.55
CA GLY A 30 -32.70 -19.28 -9.86
C GLY A 30 -32.90 -20.80 -9.93
N VAL A 31 -32.43 -21.53 -8.91
CA VAL A 31 -32.63 -23.00 -8.81
C VAL A 31 -34.11 -23.34 -8.71
N ALA A 32 -34.86 -22.64 -7.86
CA ALA A 32 -36.31 -22.83 -7.72
C ALA A 32 -37.07 -22.52 -9.02
N LEU A 33 -36.64 -21.49 -9.75
CA LEU A 33 -37.21 -21.17 -11.07
C LEU A 33 -37.03 -22.33 -12.05
N THR A 34 -35.83 -22.88 -12.18
CA THR A 34 -35.54 -23.99 -13.10
C THR A 34 -36.30 -25.23 -12.69
N ALA A 35 -36.31 -25.58 -11.40
CA ALA A 35 -37.00 -26.75 -10.88
C ALA A 35 -38.52 -26.65 -11.04
N THR A 36 -39.13 -25.50 -10.69
CA THR A 36 -40.58 -25.31 -10.84
C THR A 36 -41.02 -25.20 -12.29
N SER A 37 -40.17 -24.62 -13.17
CA SER A 37 -40.44 -24.58 -14.61
C SER A 37 -40.46 -25.99 -15.22
N GLY A 38 -39.44 -26.80 -14.88
CA GLY A 38 -39.39 -28.20 -15.33
C GLY A 38 -40.59 -29.02 -14.84
N TRP A 39 -40.93 -28.92 -13.55
CA TRP A 39 -42.12 -29.53 -12.97
C TRP A 39 -43.39 -29.09 -13.70
N LEU A 40 -43.54 -27.80 -13.93
CA LEU A 40 -44.74 -27.22 -14.59
C LEU A 40 -44.91 -27.71 -16.03
N ILE A 41 -43.82 -27.79 -16.82
CA ILE A 41 -43.86 -28.23 -18.20
C ILE A 41 -44.32 -29.71 -18.26
N VAL A 42 -43.74 -30.58 -17.45
CA VAL A 42 -44.09 -32.01 -17.43
C VAL A 42 -45.50 -32.21 -16.88
N ARG A 43 -45.92 -31.47 -15.83
CA ARG A 43 -47.28 -31.55 -15.31
C ARG A 43 -48.32 -31.05 -16.31
N ALA A 44 -48.01 -29.98 -17.03
CA ALA A 44 -48.88 -29.46 -18.09
C ALA A 44 -49.10 -30.45 -19.24
N SER A 45 -48.12 -31.28 -19.59
CA SER A 45 -48.24 -32.32 -20.62
C SER A 45 -49.26 -33.39 -20.26
N GLU A 46 -49.53 -33.60 -18.98
CA GLU A 46 -50.55 -34.51 -18.46
C GLU A 46 -51.99 -33.94 -18.62
N ARG A 47 -52.15 -32.73 -19.12
CA ARG A 47 -53.41 -31.97 -19.33
C ARG A 47 -54.33 -31.92 -18.11
N PRO A 48 -53.81 -31.55 -16.91
CA PRO A 48 -54.65 -31.43 -15.71
C PRO A 48 -55.56 -30.20 -15.81
N VAL A 49 -56.48 -30.09 -14.85
CA VAL A 49 -57.32 -28.89 -14.71
C VAL A 49 -56.41 -27.68 -14.46
N ILE A 50 -56.59 -26.59 -15.24
CA ILE A 50 -55.70 -25.43 -15.23
C ILE A 50 -55.50 -24.78 -13.86
N LEU A 51 -56.51 -24.85 -13.00
CA LEU A 51 -56.45 -24.34 -11.60
C LEU A 51 -55.37 -25.04 -10.76
N THR A 52 -55.03 -26.30 -11.05
CA THR A 52 -53.96 -27.03 -10.36
C THR A 52 -52.55 -26.54 -10.72
N LEU A 53 -52.41 -25.86 -11.86
CA LEU A 53 -51.14 -25.29 -12.33
C LEU A 53 -50.92 -23.85 -11.86
N LEU A 54 -51.98 -23.18 -11.37
CA LEU A 54 -51.94 -21.76 -11.08
C LEU A 54 -50.86 -21.40 -10.05
N THR A 55 -50.73 -22.19 -9.00
CA THR A 55 -49.66 -22.01 -7.95
C THR A 55 -48.27 -22.08 -8.56
N ALA A 56 -48.01 -23.06 -9.42
CA ALA A 56 -46.70 -23.20 -10.05
C ALA A 56 -46.40 -22.06 -11.05
N ILE A 57 -47.43 -21.61 -11.80
CA ILE A 57 -47.32 -20.45 -12.69
C ILE A 57 -46.96 -19.18 -11.92
N VAL A 58 -47.60 -18.94 -10.78
CA VAL A 58 -47.31 -17.80 -9.90
C VAL A 58 -45.87 -17.94 -9.33
N ALA A 59 -45.49 -19.14 -8.88
CA ALA A 59 -44.14 -19.41 -8.36
C ALA A 59 -43.07 -19.13 -9.41
N VAL A 60 -43.21 -19.59 -10.65
CA VAL A 60 -42.28 -19.30 -11.76
C VAL A 60 -42.14 -17.78 -11.98
N ARG A 61 -43.25 -17.03 -12.01
CA ARG A 61 -43.21 -15.56 -12.13
C ARG A 61 -42.48 -14.92 -10.94
N THR A 62 -42.82 -15.34 -9.72
CA THR A 62 -42.23 -14.81 -8.49
C THR A 62 -40.71 -15.03 -8.46
N PHE A 63 -40.24 -16.26 -8.73
CA PHE A 63 -38.80 -16.55 -8.77
C PHE A 63 -38.07 -15.84 -9.92
N GLY A 64 -38.74 -15.73 -11.08
CA GLY A 64 -38.19 -15.01 -12.24
C GLY A 64 -37.98 -13.52 -11.95
N MET A 65 -38.87 -12.89 -11.18
CA MET A 65 -38.74 -11.48 -10.76
C MET A 65 -37.81 -11.31 -9.53
N ALA A 66 -37.91 -12.23 -8.57
CA ALA A 66 -37.11 -12.17 -7.34
C ALA A 66 -35.61 -12.26 -7.63
N ARG A 67 -35.20 -13.14 -8.55
CA ARG A 67 -33.80 -13.37 -8.91
C ARG A 67 -33.03 -12.09 -9.31
N PRO A 68 -33.43 -11.31 -10.33
CA PRO A 68 -32.72 -10.08 -10.71
C PRO A 68 -32.79 -9.00 -9.64
N VAL A 69 -33.91 -8.86 -8.92
CA VAL A 69 -34.06 -7.90 -7.83
C VAL A 69 -33.10 -8.19 -6.68
N LEU A 70 -33.06 -9.44 -6.22
CA LEU A 70 -32.17 -9.85 -5.15
C LEU A 70 -30.70 -9.74 -5.57
N ARG A 71 -30.37 -10.08 -6.83
CA ARG A 71 -29.01 -9.93 -7.37
C ARG A 71 -28.56 -8.47 -7.45
N TYR A 72 -29.48 -7.57 -7.85
CA TYR A 72 -29.20 -6.14 -7.81
C TYR A 72 -28.96 -5.64 -6.38
N TRP A 73 -29.81 -6.06 -5.46
CA TRP A 73 -29.72 -5.67 -4.06
C TRP A 73 -28.45 -6.21 -3.38
N GLU A 74 -28.06 -7.44 -3.67
CA GLU A 74 -26.81 -8.05 -3.24
C GLU A 74 -25.61 -7.21 -3.72
N ARG A 75 -25.56 -6.86 -5.02
CA ARG A 75 -24.48 -6.05 -5.57
C ARG A 75 -24.39 -4.68 -4.91
N LEU A 76 -25.52 -4.01 -4.72
CA LEU A 76 -25.54 -2.68 -4.08
C LEU A 76 -24.96 -2.76 -2.67
N ARG A 77 -25.41 -3.73 -1.87
CA ARG A 77 -24.97 -3.91 -0.48
C ARG A 77 -23.54 -4.38 -0.36
N SER A 78 -23.09 -5.25 -1.24
CA SER A 78 -21.73 -5.78 -1.21
C SER A 78 -20.71 -4.70 -1.63
N HIS A 79 -21.02 -3.87 -2.65
CA HIS A 79 -20.13 -2.79 -3.08
C HIS A 79 -20.07 -1.66 -2.06
N ASP A 80 -21.19 -1.30 -1.46
CA ASP A 80 -21.25 -0.28 -0.40
C ASP A 80 -20.36 -0.67 0.80
N ALA A 81 -20.49 -1.94 1.24
CA ALA A 81 -19.65 -2.48 2.30
C ALA A 81 -18.15 -2.50 1.91
N ALA A 82 -17.83 -2.84 0.65
CA ALA A 82 -16.45 -2.88 0.18
C ALA A 82 -15.81 -1.48 0.11
N LEU A 83 -16.55 -0.46 -0.31
CA LEU A 83 -16.04 0.91 -0.36
C LEU A 83 -15.74 1.47 1.03
N ASP A 84 -16.62 1.23 1.99
CA ASP A 84 -16.42 1.59 3.40
C ASP A 84 -15.18 0.89 3.99
N ASP A 85 -15.08 -0.43 3.78
CA ASP A 85 -13.94 -1.23 4.27
C ASP A 85 -12.64 -0.81 3.58
N LEU A 86 -12.67 -0.41 2.29
CA LEU A 86 -11.50 0.08 1.55
C LEU A 86 -10.99 1.41 2.09
N ALA A 87 -11.89 2.35 2.37
CA ALA A 87 -11.53 3.65 2.94
C ALA A 87 -10.85 3.47 4.31
N GLN A 88 -11.44 2.64 5.18
CA GLN A 88 -10.89 2.33 6.51
C GLN A 88 -9.55 1.60 6.41
N ALA A 89 -9.43 0.61 5.51
CA ALA A 89 -8.20 -0.15 5.34
C ALA A 89 -7.05 0.73 4.83
N ARG A 90 -7.30 1.63 3.87
CA ARG A 90 -6.30 2.58 3.36
C ARG A 90 -5.80 3.50 4.46
N THR A 91 -6.70 4.08 5.25
CA THR A 91 -6.33 4.94 6.38
C THR A 91 -5.50 4.18 7.42
N ALA A 92 -5.90 2.95 7.76
CA ALA A 92 -5.18 2.13 8.73
C ALA A 92 -3.79 1.71 8.23
N VAL A 93 -3.66 1.36 6.94
CA VAL A 93 -2.35 1.02 6.34
C VAL A 93 -1.46 2.25 6.27
N TYR A 94 -2.01 3.41 5.89
CA TYR A 94 -1.24 4.66 5.89
C TYR A 94 -0.71 5.00 7.29
N ALA A 95 -1.58 4.94 8.31
CA ALA A 95 -1.18 5.17 9.70
C ALA A 95 -0.08 4.19 10.17
N ALA A 96 -0.15 2.92 9.71
CA ALA A 96 0.87 1.92 10.04
C ALA A 96 2.19 2.11 9.27
N LEU A 97 2.17 2.78 8.10
CA LEU A 97 3.38 3.08 7.33
C LEU A 97 4.16 4.28 7.89
N VAL A 98 3.46 5.26 8.47
CA VAL A 98 4.10 6.48 9.00
C VAL A 98 5.27 6.17 9.96
N PRO A 99 5.15 5.29 10.95
CA PRO A 99 6.26 4.95 11.86
C PRO A 99 7.44 4.23 11.17
N LEU A 100 7.22 3.65 9.98
CA LEU A 100 8.27 2.96 9.22
C LEU A 100 9.11 3.90 8.35
N THR A 101 8.63 5.13 8.14
CA THR A 101 9.32 6.16 7.36
C THR A 101 10.29 6.95 8.26
N PRO A 102 11.39 7.47 7.70
CA PRO A 102 11.98 7.17 6.39
C PRO A 102 12.89 5.94 6.39
N ALA A 103 13.29 5.44 7.57
CA ALA A 103 14.43 4.54 7.73
C ALA A 103 14.15 3.10 7.27
N ARG A 104 12.92 2.58 7.46
CA ARG A 104 12.56 1.18 7.13
C ARG A 104 11.96 1.02 5.73
N LEU A 105 11.59 2.10 5.06
CA LEU A 105 11.15 2.06 3.67
C LEU A 105 12.33 2.31 2.72
N PRO A 106 12.56 1.46 1.72
CA PRO A 106 13.67 1.62 0.80
C PRO A 106 13.55 2.96 0.04
N ARG A 107 14.63 3.73 -0.01
CA ARG A 107 14.67 5.00 -0.75
C ARG A 107 14.43 4.81 -2.25
N ARG A 108 14.98 3.72 -2.83
CA ARG A 108 14.73 3.33 -4.23
C ARG A 108 13.45 2.50 -4.29
N GLY A 109 12.53 2.88 -5.18
CA GLY A 109 11.27 2.15 -5.36
C GLY A 109 10.12 2.58 -4.44
N ARG A 110 10.21 3.72 -3.73
CA ARG A 110 9.10 4.24 -2.90
C ARG A 110 7.77 4.31 -3.64
N ALA A 111 7.78 4.76 -4.87
CA ALA A 111 6.58 4.82 -5.70
C ALA A 111 6.01 3.41 -5.98
N ALA A 112 6.88 2.42 -6.24
CA ALA A 112 6.46 1.03 -6.45
C ALA A 112 5.89 0.40 -5.16
N VAL A 113 6.50 0.69 -4.00
CA VAL A 113 5.97 0.24 -2.70
C VAL A 113 4.61 0.85 -2.42
N LEU A 114 4.44 2.16 -2.63
CA LEU A 114 3.17 2.84 -2.39
C LEU A 114 2.08 2.39 -3.35
N SER A 115 2.38 2.24 -4.65
CA SER A 115 1.40 1.72 -5.60
C SER A 115 1.06 0.26 -5.29
N GLY A 116 2.05 -0.56 -4.94
CA GLY A 116 1.82 -1.94 -4.50
C GLY A 116 0.92 -2.02 -3.27
N VAL A 117 1.14 -1.16 -2.28
CA VAL A 117 0.27 -1.09 -1.08
C VAL A 117 -1.15 -0.71 -1.44
N VAL A 118 -1.36 0.26 -2.34
CA VAL A 118 -2.71 0.66 -2.77
C VAL A 118 -3.43 -0.47 -3.49
N ASP A 119 -2.73 -1.18 -4.38
CA ASP A 119 -3.25 -2.32 -5.13
C ASP A 119 -3.51 -3.52 -4.21
N ASP A 120 -2.59 -3.81 -3.29
CA ASP A 120 -2.71 -4.92 -2.33
C ASP A 120 -3.88 -4.73 -1.36
N VAL A 121 -4.10 -3.50 -0.88
CA VAL A 121 -5.28 -3.17 -0.04
C VAL A 121 -6.56 -3.36 -0.84
N THR A 122 -6.58 -2.96 -2.11
CA THR A 122 -7.73 -3.11 -3.00
C THR A 122 -8.02 -4.59 -3.26
N ASP A 123 -7.01 -5.39 -3.64
CA ASP A 123 -7.17 -6.84 -3.88
C ASP A 123 -7.70 -7.57 -2.64
N ARG A 124 -7.25 -7.18 -1.45
CA ARG A 124 -7.69 -7.78 -0.20
C ARG A 124 -9.15 -7.45 0.14
N VAL A 125 -9.56 -6.19 -0.02
CA VAL A 125 -10.94 -5.77 0.28
C VAL A 125 -11.91 -6.30 -0.77
N GLU A 126 -11.56 -6.25 -2.06
CA GLU A 126 -12.39 -6.83 -3.11
C GLU A 126 -12.62 -8.33 -2.94
N ALA A 127 -11.64 -9.06 -2.38
CA ALA A 127 -11.81 -10.48 -2.10
C ALA A 127 -12.91 -10.76 -1.08
N GLN A 128 -13.22 -9.87 -0.15
CA GLN A 128 -14.35 -10.05 0.76
C GLN A 128 -15.66 -10.20 -0.01
N VAL A 129 -15.86 -9.41 -1.05
CA VAL A 129 -17.05 -9.48 -1.91
C VAL A 129 -16.96 -10.65 -2.89
N ARG A 130 -15.81 -10.78 -3.60
CA ARG A 130 -15.62 -11.78 -4.67
C ARG A 130 -15.42 -13.21 -4.18
N VAL A 131 -15.12 -13.40 -2.88
CA VAL A 131 -14.96 -14.74 -2.28
C VAL A 131 -16.11 -15.03 -1.33
N THR A 132 -16.32 -14.16 -0.33
CA THR A 132 -17.26 -14.47 0.76
C THR A 132 -18.70 -14.55 0.26
N VAL A 133 -19.15 -13.60 -0.57
CA VAL A 133 -20.53 -13.58 -1.07
C VAL A 133 -20.85 -14.82 -1.91
N PRO A 134 -20.04 -15.18 -2.96
CA PRO A 134 -20.31 -16.41 -3.72
C PRO A 134 -20.17 -17.68 -2.89
N VAL A 135 -19.19 -17.78 -1.98
CA VAL A 135 -19.03 -18.98 -1.14
C VAL A 135 -20.24 -19.19 -0.24
N VAL A 136 -20.71 -18.15 0.42
CA VAL A 136 -21.93 -18.20 1.23
C VAL A 136 -23.13 -18.61 0.37
N ALA A 137 -23.27 -18.01 -0.81
CA ALA A 137 -24.37 -18.32 -1.72
C ALA A 137 -24.34 -19.76 -2.20
N VAL A 138 -23.16 -20.28 -2.61
CA VAL A 138 -22.98 -21.69 -3.02
C VAL A 138 -23.30 -22.64 -1.89
N LEU A 139 -22.81 -22.37 -0.67
CA LEU A 139 -23.04 -23.24 0.50
C LEU A 139 -24.52 -23.32 0.84
N PHE A 140 -25.20 -22.20 0.98
CA PHE A 140 -26.63 -22.21 1.34
C PHE A 140 -27.51 -22.80 0.24
N THR A 141 -27.29 -22.41 -1.03
CA THR A 141 -28.09 -22.91 -2.15
C THR A 141 -27.79 -24.40 -2.42
N GLY A 142 -26.50 -24.77 -2.37
CA GLY A 142 -26.08 -26.16 -2.55
C GLY A 142 -26.66 -27.07 -1.47
N LEU A 143 -26.52 -26.70 -0.19
CA LEU A 143 -27.09 -27.45 0.94
C LEU A 143 -28.62 -27.55 0.85
N GLY A 144 -29.29 -26.45 0.52
CA GLY A 144 -30.75 -26.43 0.34
C GLY A 144 -31.19 -27.37 -0.79
N THR A 145 -30.46 -27.40 -1.92
CA THR A 145 -30.77 -28.29 -3.03
C THR A 145 -30.51 -29.74 -2.67
N VAL A 146 -29.38 -30.05 -1.99
CA VAL A 146 -29.08 -31.39 -1.46
C VAL A 146 -30.19 -31.88 -0.56
N THR A 147 -30.60 -31.05 0.41
CA THR A 147 -31.65 -31.40 1.37
C THR A 147 -32.99 -31.68 0.66
N LEU A 148 -33.38 -30.81 -0.27
CA LEU A 148 -34.61 -30.98 -1.05
C LEU A 148 -34.60 -32.27 -1.87
N CYS A 149 -33.53 -32.55 -2.59
CA CYS A 149 -33.39 -33.76 -3.37
C CYS A 149 -33.37 -35.00 -2.46
N ALA A 150 -32.69 -34.96 -1.30
CA ALA A 150 -32.64 -36.10 -0.37
C ALA A 150 -33.98 -36.42 0.28
N LEU A 151 -34.81 -35.40 0.54
CA LEU A 151 -36.18 -35.58 1.06
C LEU A 151 -37.12 -36.26 0.03
N VAL A 152 -36.89 -35.99 -1.26
CA VAL A 152 -37.66 -36.58 -2.35
C VAL A 152 -37.14 -37.98 -2.70
N GLU A 153 -35.84 -38.11 -2.91
CA GLU A 153 -35.15 -39.33 -3.27
C GLU A 153 -33.72 -39.33 -2.70
N PRO A 154 -33.40 -40.18 -1.70
CA PRO A 154 -32.10 -40.15 -1.02
C PRO A 154 -30.89 -40.36 -1.95
N LEU A 155 -31.01 -41.22 -2.97
CA LEU A 155 -29.94 -41.43 -3.93
C LEU A 155 -29.68 -40.22 -4.80
N ALA A 156 -30.71 -39.51 -5.23
CA ALA A 156 -30.56 -38.26 -5.96
C ALA A 156 -29.91 -37.17 -5.07
N GLY A 157 -30.31 -37.08 -3.77
CA GLY A 157 -29.67 -36.25 -2.79
C GLY A 157 -28.16 -36.54 -2.64
N ALA A 158 -27.78 -37.82 -2.61
CA ALA A 158 -26.39 -38.24 -2.53
C ALA A 158 -25.58 -37.83 -3.79
N VAL A 159 -26.16 -37.94 -4.98
CA VAL A 159 -25.55 -37.47 -6.23
C VAL A 159 -25.31 -35.95 -6.21
N VAL A 160 -26.31 -35.17 -5.78
CA VAL A 160 -26.18 -33.72 -5.67
C VAL A 160 -25.16 -33.33 -4.60
N ALA A 161 -25.12 -34.06 -3.47
CA ALA A 161 -24.10 -33.86 -2.45
C ALA A 161 -22.69 -34.10 -2.98
N ALA A 162 -22.50 -35.21 -3.73
CA ALA A 162 -21.24 -35.51 -4.38
C ALA A 162 -20.82 -34.40 -5.37
N LEU A 163 -21.76 -33.87 -6.15
CA LEU A 163 -21.52 -32.75 -7.06
C LEU A 163 -21.04 -31.49 -6.30
N VAL A 164 -21.70 -31.13 -5.18
CA VAL A 164 -21.28 -29.97 -4.35
C VAL A 164 -19.88 -30.19 -3.77
N LEU A 165 -19.56 -31.39 -3.31
CA LEU A 165 -18.22 -31.74 -2.82
C LEU A 165 -17.16 -31.65 -3.92
N VAL A 166 -17.47 -32.17 -5.12
CA VAL A 166 -16.58 -32.06 -6.30
C VAL A 166 -16.35 -30.60 -6.66
N ALA A 167 -17.41 -29.76 -6.65
CA ALA A 167 -17.28 -28.32 -6.92
C ALA A 167 -16.39 -27.63 -5.88
N GLY A 168 -16.56 -27.94 -4.60
CA GLY A 168 -15.69 -27.45 -3.52
C GLY A 168 -14.24 -27.89 -3.69
N GLY A 169 -14.02 -29.19 -3.95
CA GLY A 169 -12.69 -29.77 -4.20
C GLY A 169 -12.00 -29.15 -5.41
N ALA A 170 -12.72 -28.99 -6.52
CA ALA A 170 -12.22 -28.34 -7.74
C ALA A 170 -11.81 -26.87 -7.45
N THR A 171 -12.60 -26.14 -6.63
CA THR A 171 -12.28 -24.76 -6.22
C THR A 171 -11.00 -24.71 -5.38
N VAL A 172 -10.80 -25.63 -4.45
CA VAL A 172 -9.57 -25.72 -3.63
C VAL A 172 -8.35 -26.05 -4.48
N VAL A 173 -8.49 -26.99 -5.44
CA VAL A 173 -7.41 -27.32 -6.38
C VAL A 173 -7.09 -26.12 -7.27
N ALA A 174 -8.11 -25.44 -7.80
CA ALA A 174 -7.95 -24.22 -8.59
C ALA A 174 -7.24 -23.11 -7.79
N TRP A 175 -7.61 -22.92 -6.52
CA TRP A 175 -6.95 -21.98 -5.63
C TRP A 175 -5.46 -22.32 -5.41
N ARG A 176 -5.13 -23.59 -5.14
CA ARG A 176 -3.74 -24.02 -4.94
C ARG A 176 -2.88 -23.82 -6.18
N THR A 177 -3.40 -24.17 -7.35
CA THR A 177 -2.69 -23.98 -8.63
C THR A 177 -2.53 -22.50 -8.96
N GLU A 178 -3.57 -21.71 -8.72
CA GLU A 178 -3.55 -20.26 -8.92
C GLU A 178 -2.55 -19.57 -7.97
N SER A 179 -2.52 -19.95 -6.69
CA SER A 179 -1.61 -19.37 -5.69
C SER A 179 -0.14 -19.63 -6.06
N ARG A 180 0.20 -20.83 -6.55
CA ARG A 180 1.54 -21.14 -7.05
C ARG A 180 1.87 -20.33 -8.30
N GLY A 181 0.94 -20.26 -9.25
CA GLY A 181 1.11 -19.48 -10.48
C GLY A 181 1.28 -17.99 -10.23
N GLN A 182 0.63 -17.42 -9.20
CA GLN A 182 0.80 -16.01 -8.82
C GLN A 182 2.22 -15.71 -8.31
N VAL A 183 2.82 -16.61 -7.55
CA VAL A 183 4.21 -16.45 -7.07
C VAL A 183 5.19 -16.47 -8.24
N GLU A 184 5.06 -17.46 -9.16
CA GLU A 184 5.92 -17.57 -10.35
C GLU A 184 5.76 -16.34 -11.26
N LEU A 185 4.52 -15.92 -11.52
CA LEU A 185 4.23 -14.76 -12.36
C LEU A 185 4.72 -13.44 -11.71
N GLY A 186 4.58 -13.32 -10.40
CA GLY A 186 5.09 -12.18 -9.64
C GLY A 186 6.61 -12.04 -9.75
N ALA A 187 7.35 -13.14 -9.56
CA ALA A 187 8.80 -13.17 -9.70
C ALA A 187 9.24 -12.83 -11.14
N ALA A 188 8.56 -13.40 -12.15
CA ALA A 188 8.86 -13.11 -13.55
C ALA A 188 8.59 -11.64 -13.93
N ARG A 189 7.52 -11.03 -13.41
CA ARG A 189 7.22 -9.60 -13.61
C ARG A 189 8.24 -8.70 -12.93
N ALA A 190 8.65 -9.02 -11.71
CA ALA A 190 9.68 -8.27 -10.99
C ALA A 190 11.00 -8.28 -11.77
N GLU A 191 11.35 -9.41 -12.40
CA GLU A 191 12.54 -9.50 -13.25
C GLU A 191 12.42 -8.63 -14.51
N VAL A 192 11.26 -8.59 -15.18
CA VAL A 192 11.03 -7.67 -16.30
C VAL A 192 11.22 -6.22 -15.84
N THR A 193 10.62 -5.82 -14.73
CA THR A 193 10.75 -4.45 -14.20
C THR A 193 12.21 -4.13 -13.92
N ARG A 194 12.95 -5.03 -13.24
CA ARG A 194 14.38 -4.86 -12.94
C ARG A 194 15.22 -4.69 -14.21
N VAL A 195 14.98 -5.51 -15.23
CA VAL A 195 15.73 -5.44 -16.51
C VAL A 195 15.37 -4.15 -17.25
N CYS A 196 14.10 -3.76 -17.28
CA CYS A 196 13.68 -2.51 -17.92
C CYS A 196 14.26 -1.27 -17.21
N GLU A 197 14.27 -1.25 -15.88
CA GLU A 197 14.92 -0.18 -15.10
C GLU A 197 16.42 -0.10 -15.39
N LEU A 198 17.11 -1.25 -15.43
CA LEU A 198 18.53 -1.31 -15.78
C LEU A 198 18.79 -0.72 -17.18
N VAL A 199 18.04 -1.19 -18.18
CA VAL A 199 18.21 -0.73 -19.58
C VAL A 199 17.87 0.76 -19.70
N ALA A 200 16.83 1.25 -19.04
CA ALA A 200 16.47 2.66 -19.06
C ALA A 200 17.52 3.54 -18.37
N ALA A 201 18.01 3.12 -17.19
CA ALA A 201 19.03 3.88 -16.46
C ALA A 201 20.38 3.95 -17.20
N GLN A 202 20.72 2.90 -17.94
CA GLN A 202 22.00 2.78 -18.65
C GLN A 202 21.87 3.00 -20.18
N ALA A 203 20.76 3.59 -20.64
CA ALA A 203 20.46 3.70 -22.07
C ALA A 203 21.57 4.40 -22.87
N LEU A 204 22.13 5.49 -22.35
CA LEU A 204 23.22 6.23 -23.00
C LEU A 204 24.51 5.40 -23.07
N GLU A 205 24.86 4.69 -22.01
CA GLU A 205 26.05 3.84 -21.98
C GLU A 205 25.91 2.64 -22.93
N LEU A 206 24.74 1.99 -22.93
CA LEU A 206 24.44 0.89 -23.85
C LEU A 206 24.51 1.33 -25.32
N GLN A 207 24.06 2.55 -25.63
CA GLN A 207 24.21 3.13 -26.96
C GLN A 207 25.67 3.42 -27.29
N ALA A 208 26.42 3.98 -26.34
CA ALA A 208 27.81 4.34 -26.54
C ALA A 208 28.72 3.12 -26.84
N VAL A 209 28.44 1.97 -26.23
CA VAL A 209 29.17 0.71 -26.44
C VAL A 209 28.56 -0.17 -27.54
N GLY A 210 27.47 0.26 -28.19
CA GLY A 210 26.80 -0.49 -29.26
C GLY A 210 26.01 -1.72 -28.81
N ALA A 211 25.68 -1.84 -27.50
CA ALA A 211 25.04 -3.02 -26.90
C ALA A 211 23.49 -2.96 -26.87
N THR A 212 22.86 -2.10 -27.68
CA THR A 212 21.40 -1.93 -27.70
C THR A 212 20.64 -3.19 -28.11
N ALA A 213 21.16 -3.97 -29.06
CA ALA A 213 20.57 -5.23 -29.51
C ALA A 213 20.61 -6.30 -28.40
N GLU A 214 21.70 -6.35 -27.64
CA GLU A 214 21.86 -7.27 -26.52
C GLU A 214 20.94 -6.91 -25.36
N ALA A 215 20.80 -5.63 -25.03
CA ALA A 215 19.85 -5.12 -24.06
C ALA A 215 18.38 -5.45 -24.43
N ALA A 216 18.02 -5.32 -25.71
CA ALA A 216 16.73 -5.76 -26.21
C ALA A 216 16.53 -7.28 -26.03
N GLY A 217 17.60 -8.07 -26.20
CA GLY A 217 17.60 -9.51 -25.92
C GLY A 217 17.31 -9.83 -24.45
N TRP A 218 17.89 -9.10 -23.50
CA TRP A 218 17.61 -9.28 -22.05
C TRP A 218 16.14 -9.04 -21.73
N VAL A 219 15.56 -7.96 -22.26
CA VAL A 219 14.12 -7.66 -22.11
C VAL A 219 13.27 -8.77 -22.73
N GLY A 220 13.66 -9.26 -23.94
CA GLY A 220 12.99 -10.36 -24.62
C GLY A 220 13.00 -11.66 -23.81
N HIS A 221 14.11 -12.02 -23.18
CA HIS A 221 14.22 -13.21 -22.32
C HIS A 221 13.33 -13.07 -21.08
N ALA A 222 13.36 -11.93 -20.41
CA ALA A 222 12.52 -11.68 -19.24
C ALA A 222 11.03 -11.76 -19.59
N HIS A 223 10.60 -11.21 -20.74
CA HIS A 223 9.23 -11.34 -21.23
C HIS A 223 8.84 -12.79 -21.58
N ALA A 224 9.78 -13.59 -22.12
CA ALA A 224 9.51 -14.99 -22.39
C ALA A 224 9.24 -15.80 -21.13
N GLU A 225 9.87 -15.45 -19.99
CA GLU A 225 9.55 -16.05 -18.69
C GLU A 225 8.13 -15.70 -18.24
N VAL A 226 7.72 -14.43 -18.35
CA VAL A 226 6.34 -14.01 -18.06
C VAL A 226 5.35 -14.76 -18.94
N ALA A 227 5.63 -14.91 -20.24
CA ALA A 227 4.77 -15.65 -21.17
C ALA A 227 4.64 -17.13 -20.79
N ARG A 228 5.74 -17.78 -20.37
CA ARG A 228 5.74 -19.17 -19.89
C ARG A 228 4.93 -19.35 -18.62
N ALA A 229 5.14 -18.48 -17.61
CA ALA A 229 4.39 -18.49 -16.37
C ALA A 229 2.88 -18.27 -16.61
N THR A 230 2.54 -17.28 -17.45
CA THR A 230 1.15 -17.00 -17.84
C THR A 230 0.49 -18.19 -18.53
N ARG A 231 1.20 -18.85 -19.48
CA ARG A 231 0.67 -20.02 -20.18
C ARG A 231 0.37 -21.18 -19.23
N ARG A 232 1.27 -21.48 -18.28
CA ARG A 232 1.04 -22.53 -17.26
C ARG A 232 -0.20 -22.22 -16.42
N GLN A 233 -0.34 -20.97 -15.99
CA GLN A 233 -1.48 -20.51 -15.21
C GLN A 233 -2.80 -20.63 -15.99
N VAL A 234 -2.81 -20.23 -17.26
CA VAL A 234 -4.00 -20.30 -18.13
C VAL A 234 -4.42 -21.77 -18.36
N LEU A 235 -3.48 -22.68 -18.58
CA LEU A 235 -3.79 -24.11 -18.75
C LEU A 235 -4.39 -24.72 -17.47
N GLY A 236 -3.85 -24.37 -16.30
CA GLY A 236 -4.43 -24.77 -15.02
C GLY A 236 -5.87 -24.27 -14.82
N ARG A 237 -6.13 -23.03 -15.21
CA ARG A 237 -7.46 -22.42 -15.16
C ARG A 237 -8.44 -23.10 -16.10
N ALA A 238 -8.01 -23.37 -17.34
CA ALA A 238 -8.85 -24.02 -18.34
C ALA A 238 -9.30 -25.41 -17.87
N GLY A 239 -8.39 -26.19 -17.27
CA GLY A 239 -8.72 -27.48 -16.68
C GLY A 239 -9.75 -27.39 -15.55
N ALA A 240 -9.55 -26.48 -14.61
CA ALA A 240 -10.50 -26.26 -13.50
C ALA A 240 -11.86 -25.76 -14.00
N ALA A 241 -11.88 -24.85 -14.98
CA ALA A 241 -13.11 -24.32 -15.57
C ALA A 241 -13.91 -25.40 -16.33
N ALA A 242 -13.24 -26.35 -16.99
CA ALA A 242 -13.89 -27.44 -17.68
C ALA A 242 -14.44 -28.53 -16.73
N ALA A 243 -13.83 -28.71 -15.57
CA ALA A 243 -14.21 -29.75 -14.61
C ALA A 243 -15.65 -29.59 -14.08
N LEU A 244 -16.08 -28.35 -13.81
CA LEU A 244 -17.41 -28.09 -13.23
C LEU A 244 -18.56 -28.39 -14.18
N PRO A 245 -18.59 -27.95 -15.45
CA PRO A 245 -19.62 -28.34 -16.40
C PRO A 245 -19.69 -29.84 -16.63
N VAL A 246 -18.52 -30.51 -16.71
CA VAL A 246 -18.46 -31.98 -16.88
C VAL A 246 -19.05 -32.71 -15.66
N ALA A 247 -18.67 -32.31 -14.45
CA ALA A 247 -19.23 -32.87 -13.22
C ALA A 247 -20.75 -32.64 -13.13
N THR A 248 -21.23 -31.45 -13.51
CA THR A 248 -22.66 -31.14 -13.53
C THR A 248 -23.41 -32.02 -14.54
N MET A 249 -22.87 -32.18 -15.73
CA MET A 249 -23.46 -33.06 -16.74
C MET A 249 -23.54 -34.52 -16.25
N LEU A 250 -22.46 -35.05 -15.68
CA LEU A 250 -22.42 -36.39 -15.10
C LEU A 250 -23.43 -36.56 -13.96
N ALA A 251 -23.55 -35.57 -13.08
CA ALA A 251 -24.53 -35.56 -12.01
C ALA A 251 -25.97 -35.54 -12.54
N THR A 252 -26.23 -34.78 -13.62
CA THR A 252 -27.53 -34.71 -14.28
C THR A 252 -27.89 -36.10 -14.88
N LEU A 253 -26.95 -36.76 -15.56
CA LEU A 253 -27.14 -38.10 -16.09
C LEU A 253 -27.35 -39.15 -14.98
N ALA A 254 -26.61 -39.04 -13.88
CA ALA A 254 -26.78 -39.91 -12.71
C ALA A 254 -28.17 -39.73 -12.06
N CYS A 255 -28.64 -38.49 -11.90
CA CYS A 255 -29.98 -38.20 -11.41
C CYS A 255 -31.06 -38.74 -12.37
N ALA A 256 -30.85 -38.62 -13.68
CA ALA A 256 -31.76 -39.22 -14.66
C ALA A 256 -31.79 -40.75 -14.54
N ALA A 257 -30.65 -41.42 -14.36
CA ALA A 257 -30.58 -42.86 -14.15
C ALA A 257 -31.26 -43.31 -12.83
N VAL A 258 -31.17 -42.52 -11.77
CA VAL A 258 -31.91 -42.74 -10.52
C VAL A 258 -33.41 -42.55 -10.76
N ALA A 259 -33.79 -41.48 -11.47
CA ALA A 259 -35.19 -41.17 -11.75
C ALA A 259 -35.92 -42.30 -12.48
N VAL A 260 -35.28 -42.96 -13.47
CA VAL A 260 -35.88 -44.10 -14.20
C VAL A 260 -36.14 -45.31 -13.31
N ARG A 261 -35.43 -45.42 -12.16
CA ARG A 261 -35.54 -46.56 -11.25
C ARG A 261 -36.51 -46.32 -10.09
N THR A 262 -37.03 -45.08 -9.97
CA THR A 262 -37.92 -44.67 -8.87
C THR A 262 -39.37 -44.59 -9.36
N ASP A 263 -40.30 -45.06 -8.52
CA ASP A 263 -41.72 -45.07 -8.82
C ASP A 263 -42.40 -43.73 -8.39
N ARG A 264 -41.82 -42.59 -8.87
CA ARG A 264 -42.32 -41.24 -8.60
C ARG A 264 -43.05 -40.68 -9.83
N SER A 265 -43.93 -39.71 -9.60
CA SER A 265 -44.63 -39.04 -10.70
C SER A 265 -43.67 -38.32 -11.66
N ALA A 266 -43.94 -38.31 -12.95
CA ALA A 266 -43.11 -37.68 -13.98
C ALA A 266 -42.70 -36.22 -13.69
N PRO A 267 -43.58 -35.34 -13.16
CA PRO A 267 -43.18 -34.00 -12.77
C PRO A 267 -42.11 -33.92 -11.66
N VAL A 268 -42.15 -34.86 -10.69
CA VAL A 268 -41.14 -34.92 -9.62
C VAL A 268 -39.81 -35.46 -10.18
N LEU A 269 -39.83 -36.41 -11.11
CA LEU A 269 -38.63 -36.86 -11.78
C LEU A 269 -37.94 -35.74 -12.57
N ALA A 270 -38.73 -34.90 -13.25
CA ALA A 270 -38.18 -33.72 -13.96
C ALA A 270 -37.47 -32.76 -13.00
N LEU A 271 -38.02 -32.53 -11.80
CA LEU A 271 -37.37 -31.69 -10.78
C LEU A 271 -36.02 -32.30 -10.35
N LEU A 272 -35.96 -33.60 -10.07
CA LEU A 272 -34.71 -34.27 -9.66
C LEU A 272 -33.63 -34.23 -10.74
N VAL A 273 -33.99 -34.39 -12.01
CA VAL A 273 -33.05 -34.33 -13.14
C VAL A 273 -32.52 -32.92 -13.39
N LEU A 274 -33.37 -31.93 -13.21
CA LEU A 274 -33.00 -30.52 -13.46
C LEU A 274 -32.27 -29.88 -12.28
N ALA A 275 -32.30 -30.46 -11.08
CA ALA A 275 -31.64 -29.90 -9.90
C ALA A 275 -30.11 -29.76 -10.06
N PRO A 276 -29.32 -30.74 -10.50
CA PRO A 276 -27.90 -30.58 -10.79
C PRO A 276 -27.62 -29.54 -11.88
N PHE A 277 -28.45 -29.52 -12.93
CA PHE A 277 -28.33 -28.55 -14.02
C PHE A 277 -28.55 -27.11 -13.52
N ALA A 278 -29.53 -26.89 -12.65
CA ALA A 278 -29.78 -25.61 -12.03
C ALA A 278 -28.59 -25.12 -11.16
N LEU A 279 -27.86 -26.06 -10.51
CA LEU A 279 -26.67 -25.74 -9.74
C LEU A 279 -25.47 -25.32 -10.60
N ALA A 280 -25.44 -25.62 -11.89
CA ALA A 280 -24.37 -25.17 -12.79
C ALA A 280 -24.20 -23.64 -12.73
N GLU A 281 -25.31 -22.89 -12.68
CA GLU A 281 -25.28 -21.44 -12.57
C GLU A 281 -24.70 -20.96 -11.23
N VAL A 282 -25.01 -21.70 -10.14
CA VAL A 282 -24.51 -21.40 -8.80
C VAL A 282 -22.98 -21.60 -8.73
N PHE A 283 -22.43 -22.53 -9.50
CA PHE A 283 -20.99 -22.82 -9.56
C PHE A 283 -20.20 -21.90 -10.51
N THR A 284 -20.86 -21.16 -11.39
CA THR A 284 -20.22 -20.27 -12.36
C THR A 284 -19.18 -19.32 -11.74
N PRO A 285 -19.40 -18.70 -10.57
CA PRO A 285 -18.42 -17.79 -9.97
C PRO A 285 -17.23 -18.48 -9.27
N LEU A 286 -17.24 -19.81 -9.07
CA LEU A 286 -16.21 -20.51 -8.29
C LEU A 286 -14.78 -20.38 -8.84
N PRO A 287 -14.52 -20.40 -10.17
CA PRO A 287 -13.19 -20.13 -10.71
C PRO A 287 -12.68 -18.73 -10.37
N ASP A 288 -13.57 -17.74 -10.35
CA ASP A 288 -13.24 -16.36 -9.96
C ASP A 288 -13.00 -16.21 -8.45
N VAL A 289 -13.72 -16.99 -7.64
CA VAL A 289 -13.47 -17.12 -6.19
C VAL A 289 -12.06 -17.62 -5.94
N ALA A 290 -11.64 -18.71 -6.59
CA ALA A 290 -10.30 -19.27 -6.43
C ALA A 290 -9.21 -18.26 -6.79
N ARG A 291 -9.40 -17.51 -7.87
CA ARG A 291 -8.48 -16.48 -8.35
C ARG A 291 -8.39 -15.27 -7.41
N SER A 292 -9.53 -14.76 -6.98
CA SER A 292 -9.59 -13.61 -6.07
C SER A 292 -9.01 -13.96 -4.70
N TRP A 293 -9.24 -15.17 -4.22
CA TRP A 293 -8.66 -15.67 -2.98
C TRP A 293 -7.14 -15.80 -3.07
N ALA A 294 -6.61 -16.34 -4.17
CA ALA A 294 -5.17 -16.45 -4.37
C ALA A 294 -4.49 -15.06 -4.40
N ARG A 295 -5.08 -14.08 -5.10
CA ARG A 295 -4.56 -12.70 -5.13
C ARG A 295 -4.59 -12.05 -3.75
N ALA A 296 -5.72 -12.13 -3.07
CA ALA A 296 -5.88 -11.55 -1.75
C ALA A 296 -4.91 -12.16 -0.71
N ARG A 297 -4.65 -13.47 -0.82
CA ARG A 297 -3.66 -14.12 0.05
C ARG A 297 -2.26 -13.58 -0.20
N ALA A 298 -1.83 -13.50 -1.47
CA ALA A 298 -0.54 -12.95 -1.83
C ALA A 298 -0.40 -11.46 -1.44
N ALA A 299 -1.45 -10.66 -1.63
CA ALA A 299 -1.50 -9.27 -1.19
C ALA A 299 -1.40 -9.15 0.34
N SER A 300 -2.10 -10.01 1.08
CA SER A 300 -2.02 -10.04 2.55
C SER A 300 -0.62 -10.40 3.03
N ASP A 301 0.02 -11.40 2.43
CA ASP A 301 1.38 -11.82 2.81
C ASP A 301 2.40 -10.68 2.54
N ARG A 302 2.26 -9.91 1.45
CA ARG A 302 3.10 -8.72 1.18
C ARG A 302 2.85 -7.58 2.16
N LEU A 303 1.58 -7.28 2.45
CA LEU A 303 1.23 -6.25 3.44
C LEU A 303 1.72 -6.63 4.83
N GLU A 304 1.57 -7.89 5.24
CA GLU A 304 2.09 -8.39 6.52
C GLU A 304 3.61 -8.31 6.61
N ALA A 305 4.33 -8.63 5.54
CA ALA A 305 5.78 -8.49 5.48
C ALA A 305 6.22 -7.01 5.60
N LEU A 306 5.51 -6.10 4.93
CA LEU A 306 5.80 -4.67 4.98
C LEU A 306 5.46 -4.05 6.34
N LEU A 307 4.25 -4.28 6.85
CA LEU A 307 3.75 -3.72 8.11
C LEU A 307 4.30 -4.44 9.34
N GLY A 308 4.88 -5.62 9.18
CA GLY A 308 5.55 -6.38 10.22
C GLY A 308 6.96 -5.88 10.53
N ALA A 309 7.49 -4.96 9.73
CA ALA A 309 8.78 -4.35 10.02
C ALA A 309 8.73 -3.56 11.34
N THR A 310 9.77 -3.70 12.16
CA THR A 310 9.88 -2.92 13.40
C THR A 310 10.24 -1.48 13.05
N PRO A 311 9.55 -0.46 13.60
CA PRO A 311 9.96 0.93 13.46
C PRO A 311 11.42 1.13 13.83
N ALA A 312 12.08 2.06 13.15
CA ALA A 312 13.48 2.41 13.44
C ALA A 312 13.62 3.27 14.70
N VAL A 313 12.51 3.81 15.16
CA VAL A 313 12.41 4.69 16.33
C VAL A 313 11.29 4.18 17.22
N ALA A 314 11.56 4.09 18.52
CA ALA A 314 10.57 3.77 19.53
C ALA A 314 9.96 5.08 20.06
N ASP A 315 8.64 5.16 20.12
CA ASP A 315 7.94 6.25 20.78
C ASP A 315 7.45 5.78 22.16
N PRO A 316 8.01 6.33 23.25
CA PRO A 316 7.61 5.96 24.61
C PRO A 316 6.26 6.52 25.00
N CYS A 317 5.81 7.60 24.38
CA CYS A 317 4.56 8.30 24.71
C CYS A 317 3.53 8.16 23.60
N THR A 318 2.37 7.60 23.95
CA THR A 318 1.21 7.49 23.06
C THR A 318 0.21 8.65 23.20
N ASP A 319 0.44 9.54 24.14
CA ASP A 319 -0.43 10.71 24.37
C ASP A 319 0.39 11.98 24.21
N PRO A 320 0.31 12.67 23.08
CA PRO A 320 0.86 14.00 22.97
C PRO A 320 -0.05 14.95 23.76
N ASP A 321 0.45 15.49 24.84
CA ASP A 321 -0.12 16.74 25.37
C ASP A 321 0.48 17.87 24.54
N PRO A 322 -0.24 18.38 23.52
CA PRO A 322 0.26 19.51 22.78
C PRO A 322 0.00 20.73 23.67
N ASP A 323 1.04 21.28 24.26
CA ASP A 323 1.00 22.69 24.66
C ASP A 323 1.25 23.53 23.39
N PRO A 324 0.20 24.05 22.73
CA PRO A 324 0.32 24.72 21.45
C PRO A 324 0.61 26.22 21.58
N ASP A 325 0.69 26.75 22.78
CA ASP A 325 0.80 28.18 23.00
C ASP A 325 2.24 28.66 23.27
N GLY A 326 2.94 29.01 22.18
CA GLY A 326 3.79 30.16 22.09
C GLY A 326 4.91 30.36 23.11
N ALA A 327 5.50 29.29 23.66
CA ALA A 327 6.73 29.41 24.42
C ALA A 327 7.83 30.02 23.53
N PRO A 328 8.66 30.96 24.02
CA PRO A 328 9.76 31.50 23.26
C PRO A 328 10.66 30.37 22.80
N LEU A 329 11.17 30.49 21.56
CA LEU A 329 12.04 29.50 20.92
C LEU A 329 13.22 29.15 21.86
N HIS A 330 13.03 28.13 22.70
CA HIS A 330 14.12 27.55 23.45
C HIS A 330 14.98 26.77 22.45
N VAL A 331 16.23 27.18 22.31
CA VAL A 331 17.20 26.50 21.46
C VAL A 331 17.89 25.44 22.31
N PRO A 332 17.67 24.12 22.04
CA PRO A 332 18.16 23.07 22.90
C PRO A 332 19.68 22.82 22.74
N ASP A 333 20.29 22.31 23.80
CA ASP A 333 21.63 21.70 23.76
C ASP A 333 21.52 20.28 23.24
N LEU A 334 22.13 19.97 22.08
CA LEU A 334 22.10 18.65 21.48
C LEU A 334 23.45 17.94 21.67
N ARG A 335 23.42 16.74 22.27
CA ARG A 335 24.64 16.00 22.57
C ARG A 335 24.51 14.52 22.23
N MET A 336 25.39 14.02 21.38
CA MET A 336 25.59 12.59 21.14
C MET A 336 26.80 12.11 21.91
N VAL A 337 26.68 11.00 22.65
CA VAL A 337 27.75 10.41 23.45
C VAL A 337 27.94 8.95 23.06
N GLY A 338 29.03 8.62 22.38
CA GLY A 338 29.35 7.27 21.90
C GLY A 338 28.25 6.66 20.99
N VAL A 339 27.53 7.48 20.23
CA VAL A 339 26.38 7.04 19.44
C VAL A 339 26.82 6.24 18.22
N SER A 340 26.35 4.99 18.13
CA SER A 340 26.36 4.21 16.88
C SER A 340 24.95 4.03 16.34
N ALA A 341 24.81 3.78 15.03
CA ALA A 341 23.51 3.59 14.40
C ALA A 341 23.56 2.64 13.20
N SER A 342 22.41 2.00 12.92
CA SER A 342 22.25 1.03 11.84
C SER A 342 20.90 1.19 11.14
N TRP A 343 20.89 1.28 9.81
CA TRP A 343 19.68 1.41 9.02
C TRP A 343 18.87 0.12 8.92
N ASP A 344 19.56 -1.03 8.89
CA ASP A 344 18.97 -2.36 8.74
C ASP A 344 18.96 -3.20 10.02
N GLY A 345 19.56 -2.67 11.09
CA GLY A 345 19.70 -3.37 12.37
C GLY A 345 20.81 -4.41 12.40
N THR A 346 21.53 -4.62 11.26
CA THR A 346 22.58 -5.65 11.14
C THR A 346 23.95 -5.05 10.88
N ARG A 347 24.04 -4.10 9.95
CA ARG A 347 25.28 -3.45 9.58
C ARG A 347 25.39 -2.08 10.23
N GLN A 348 26.47 -1.83 10.95
CA GLN A 348 26.76 -0.53 11.51
C GLN A 348 27.01 0.49 10.40
N SER A 349 26.20 1.56 10.40
CA SER A 349 26.25 2.65 9.41
C SER A 349 26.90 3.91 9.98
N LEU A 350 26.98 4.01 11.29
CA LEU A 350 27.68 5.05 12.04
C LEU A 350 28.50 4.36 13.14
N ALA A 351 29.82 4.57 13.15
CA ALA A 351 30.70 4.16 14.24
C ALA A 351 30.40 5.00 15.50
N PRO A 352 30.80 4.53 16.71
CA PRO A 352 30.63 5.32 17.93
C PRO A 352 31.18 6.73 17.75
N THR A 353 30.30 7.71 17.91
CA THR A 353 30.58 9.12 17.60
C THR A 353 30.09 10.00 18.73
N ASP A 354 30.92 10.95 19.13
CA ASP A 354 30.57 12.04 20.03
C ASP A 354 30.36 13.32 19.21
N LEU A 355 29.24 14.04 19.47
CA LEU A 355 28.93 15.30 18.81
C LEU A 355 28.25 16.22 19.83
N HIS A 356 28.66 17.49 19.86
CA HIS A 356 28.02 18.50 20.68
C HIS A 356 27.65 19.72 19.81
N LEU A 357 26.38 20.05 19.78
CA LEU A 357 25.83 21.23 19.14
C LEU A 357 25.18 22.13 20.21
N PRO A 358 25.95 23.11 20.74
CA PRO A 358 25.43 24.04 21.74
C PRO A 358 24.35 24.96 21.19
N PRO A 359 23.49 25.52 22.05
CA PRO A 359 22.46 26.47 21.63
C PRO A 359 23.00 27.63 20.78
N GLY A 360 22.39 27.87 19.62
CA GLY A 360 22.74 28.97 18.72
C GLY A 360 24.03 28.81 17.92
N HIS A 361 24.74 27.71 18.04
CA HIS A 361 26.00 27.46 17.33
C HIS A 361 25.79 26.85 15.94
N VAL A 362 26.77 27.09 15.09
CA VAL A 362 26.89 26.47 13.75
C VAL A 362 28.02 25.43 13.76
N LEU A 363 27.68 24.20 13.58
CA LEU A 363 28.63 23.10 13.47
C LEU A 363 28.67 22.56 12.03
N ALA A 364 29.87 22.51 11.45
CA ALA A 364 30.08 21.87 10.16
C ALA A 364 30.55 20.41 10.36
N LEU A 365 29.84 19.46 9.72
CA LEU A 365 30.19 18.05 9.72
C LEU A 365 30.80 17.68 8.37
N THR A 366 32.06 17.27 8.37
CA THR A 366 32.82 16.91 7.17
C THR A 366 33.24 15.46 7.20
N GLY A 367 33.78 14.95 6.10
CA GLY A 367 34.32 13.58 5.98
C GLY A 367 34.04 12.95 4.61
N PRO A 368 34.69 11.82 4.29
CA PRO A 368 34.51 11.13 3.03
C PRO A 368 33.08 10.58 2.84
N SER A 369 32.71 10.26 1.61
CA SER A 369 31.43 9.60 1.34
C SER A 369 31.36 8.24 2.02
N GLY A 370 30.22 7.94 2.66
CA GLY A 370 29.99 6.69 3.37
C GLY A 370 30.50 6.63 4.82
N CYS A 371 31.12 7.69 5.37
CA CYS A 371 31.56 7.70 6.77
C CYS A 371 30.43 7.84 7.81
N GLY A 372 29.18 8.10 7.38
CA GLY A 372 28.02 8.17 8.28
C GLY A 372 27.41 9.55 8.50
N LYS A 373 27.78 10.60 7.74
CA LYS A 373 27.25 11.96 7.88
C LYS A 373 25.73 12.02 7.85
N SER A 374 25.10 11.47 6.81
CA SER A 374 23.61 11.42 6.71
C SER A 374 22.99 10.52 7.79
N THR A 375 23.77 9.58 8.38
CA THR A 375 23.30 8.79 9.51
C THR A 375 23.28 9.63 10.79
N VAL A 376 24.27 10.51 11.00
CA VAL A 376 24.25 11.50 12.09
C VAL A 376 23.01 12.39 11.98
N VAL A 377 22.76 12.95 10.79
CA VAL A 377 21.57 13.76 10.52
C VAL A 377 20.28 12.99 10.82
N ALA A 378 20.20 11.73 10.40
CA ALA A 378 19.03 10.88 10.66
C ALA A 378 18.81 10.60 12.16
N VAL A 379 19.89 10.43 12.93
CA VAL A 379 19.80 10.28 14.40
C VAL A 379 19.33 11.58 15.04
N LEU A 380 19.92 12.71 14.69
CA LEU A 380 19.55 14.02 15.23
C LEU A 380 18.10 14.42 14.87
N ALA A 381 17.65 14.09 13.66
CA ALA A 381 16.24 14.27 13.24
C ALA A 381 15.30 13.20 13.82
N ARG A 382 15.82 12.30 14.64
CA ARG A 382 15.09 11.14 15.17
C ARG A 382 14.30 10.37 14.10
N HIS A 383 14.96 10.17 12.95
CA HIS A 383 14.53 9.20 11.93
C HIS A 383 15.10 7.81 12.21
N LEU A 384 16.12 7.73 13.07
CA LEU A 384 16.82 6.52 13.46
C LEU A 384 17.24 6.65 14.92
N ASP A 385 16.90 5.68 15.77
CA ASP A 385 17.37 5.64 17.15
C ASP A 385 18.83 5.15 17.24
N PRO A 386 19.59 5.61 18.24
CA PRO A 386 20.91 5.06 18.55
C PRO A 386 20.85 3.55 18.76
N ALA A 387 21.76 2.80 18.11
CA ALA A 387 21.95 1.38 18.37
C ALA A 387 22.77 1.18 19.66
N SER A 388 23.73 2.07 19.95
CA SER A 388 24.44 2.19 21.22
C SER A 388 24.77 3.65 21.51
N GLY A 389 25.15 3.96 22.74
CA GLY A 389 25.37 5.33 23.20
C GLY A 389 24.06 6.04 23.54
N SER A 390 24.13 7.36 23.74
CA SER A 390 23.01 8.20 24.12
C SER A 390 22.97 9.48 23.29
N TYR A 391 21.76 9.82 22.79
CA TYR A 391 21.49 11.12 22.21
C TYR A 391 20.64 11.92 23.21
N LEU A 392 21.16 13.04 23.64
CA LEU A 392 20.59 13.89 24.69
C LEU A 392 20.11 15.21 24.11
N VAL A 393 18.94 15.65 24.53
CA VAL A 393 18.36 16.97 24.30
C VAL A 393 18.19 17.62 25.67
N ASP A 394 18.91 18.71 25.93
CA ASP A 394 18.95 19.39 27.24
C ASP A 394 19.26 18.42 28.40
N GLY A 395 20.11 17.43 28.14
CA GLY A 395 20.52 16.41 29.12
C GLY A 395 19.54 15.22 29.28
N ALA A 396 18.36 15.26 28.66
CA ALA A 396 17.43 14.13 28.66
C ALA A 396 17.67 13.21 27.44
N ASP A 397 17.66 11.89 27.65
CA ASP A 397 17.80 10.93 26.55
C ASP A 397 16.55 10.99 25.64
N VAL A 398 16.77 11.10 24.33
CA VAL A 398 15.66 11.18 23.36
C VAL A 398 14.72 9.98 23.37
N ARG A 399 15.19 8.83 23.87
CA ARG A 399 14.37 7.62 24.00
C ARG A 399 13.31 7.73 25.10
N ASP A 400 13.48 8.68 26.02
CA ASP A 400 12.53 8.97 27.10
C ASP A 400 11.61 10.15 26.76
N LEU A 401 11.86 10.84 25.63
CA LEU A 401 11.05 11.98 25.17
C LEU A 401 10.03 11.56 24.10
N PRO A 402 8.87 12.20 24.04
CA PRO A 402 7.91 12.01 22.96
C PRO A 402 8.57 12.26 21.60
N LEU A 403 8.26 11.39 20.62
CA LEU A 403 8.87 11.45 19.30
C LEU A 403 8.60 12.80 18.60
N ASP A 404 7.36 13.25 18.68
CA ASP A 404 6.93 14.50 18.04
C ASP A 404 7.61 15.72 18.70
N ALA A 405 7.77 15.71 20.03
CA ALA A 405 8.47 16.78 20.74
C ALA A 405 9.91 16.98 20.24
N VAL A 406 10.66 15.87 20.02
CA VAL A 406 12.03 15.94 19.48
C VAL A 406 12.02 16.37 18.00
N ARG A 407 11.09 15.86 17.20
CA ARG A 407 11.00 16.23 15.78
C ARG A 407 10.59 17.68 15.56
N ASP A 408 9.81 18.24 16.45
CA ASP A 408 9.40 19.64 16.37
C ASP A 408 10.53 20.63 16.72
N LEU A 409 11.60 20.15 17.34
CA LEU A 409 12.81 20.95 17.52
C LEU A 409 13.64 21.09 16.22
N VAL A 410 13.48 20.21 15.25
CA VAL A 410 14.41 20.05 14.13
C VAL A 410 13.75 20.31 12.79
N ALA A 411 14.32 21.19 11.99
CA ALA A 411 14.02 21.33 10.56
C ALA A 411 15.14 20.71 9.73
N LEU A 412 14.78 19.76 8.87
CA LEU A 412 15.72 19.05 8.00
C LEU A 412 15.61 19.58 6.57
N VAL A 413 16.76 19.95 5.99
CA VAL A 413 16.96 20.19 4.55
C VAL A 413 17.74 19.01 4.00
N ASP A 414 17.07 18.18 3.18
CA ASP A 414 17.63 16.97 2.57
C ASP A 414 18.43 17.32 1.30
N ASP A 415 19.31 16.45 0.87
CA ASP A 415 20.12 16.56 -0.36
C ASP A 415 19.28 16.57 -1.66
N ASP A 416 18.11 15.90 -1.66
CA ASP A 416 17.17 15.87 -2.79
C ASP A 416 15.77 16.28 -2.32
N PRO A 417 15.53 17.59 -2.09
CA PRO A 417 14.27 18.08 -1.56
C PRO A 417 13.13 17.95 -2.57
N HIS A 418 11.99 17.45 -2.10
CA HIS A 418 10.82 17.27 -2.93
C HIS A 418 10.00 18.55 -3.10
N VAL A 419 9.57 18.83 -4.34
CA VAL A 419 8.59 19.88 -4.67
C VAL A 419 7.28 19.23 -5.06
N PHE A 420 6.22 19.53 -4.31
CA PHE A 420 4.89 19.00 -4.53
C PHE A 420 4.21 19.69 -5.71
N ALA A 421 3.41 18.95 -6.47
CA ALA A 421 2.63 19.44 -7.60
C ALA A 421 1.42 20.26 -7.10
N THR A 422 1.69 21.42 -6.50
CA THR A 422 0.72 22.37 -5.94
C THR A 422 1.27 23.80 -6.01
N SER A 423 0.52 24.79 -5.49
CA SER A 423 0.97 26.19 -5.49
C SER A 423 2.24 26.39 -4.65
N LEU A 424 2.98 27.46 -4.94
CA LEU A 424 4.15 27.87 -4.16
C LEU A 424 3.75 28.12 -2.69
N ARG A 425 2.59 28.73 -2.47
CA ARG A 425 2.03 28.96 -1.12
C ARG A 425 1.88 27.65 -0.37
N GLU A 426 1.19 26.68 -0.94
CA GLU A 426 0.95 25.38 -0.32
C GLU A 426 2.25 24.59 -0.09
N ASN A 427 3.19 24.66 -1.02
CA ASN A 427 4.50 24.05 -0.86
C ASN A 427 5.25 24.58 0.38
N LEU A 428 5.13 25.85 0.70
CA LEU A 428 5.79 26.47 1.87
C LEU A 428 4.98 26.27 3.16
N ARG A 429 3.65 26.36 3.09
CA ARG A 429 2.76 26.13 4.23
C ARG A 429 2.78 24.72 4.78
N LEU A 430 3.34 23.74 4.06
CA LEU A 430 3.64 22.41 4.62
C LEU A 430 4.49 22.48 5.88
N ALA A 431 5.39 23.48 5.98
CA ALA A 431 6.24 23.66 7.16
C ALA A 431 5.53 24.40 8.31
N ARG A 432 4.56 25.23 7.99
CA ARG A 432 3.73 25.98 8.94
C ARG A 432 2.39 26.33 8.29
N PRO A 433 1.33 25.56 8.54
CA PRO A 433 0.02 25.72 7.88
C PRO A 433 -0.67 27.05 8.17
N ASP A 434 -0.45 27.63 9.33
CA ASP A 434 -0.99 28.91 9.80
C ASP A 434 -0.20 30.16 9.36
N ALA A 435 0.90 29.99 8.60
CA ALA A 435 1.71 31.09 8.13
C ALA A 435 0.90 32.00 7.19
N ASP A 436 0.96 33.31 7.44
CA ASP A 436 0.42 34.32 6.53
C ASP A 436 1.31 34.48 5.28
N ASP A 437 0.78 35.14 4.26
CA ASP A 437 1.49 35.33 3.01
C ASP A 437 2.75 36.19 3.17
N GLN A 438 2.75 37.11 4.15
CA GLN A 438 3.91 37.95 4.43
C GLN A 438 5.06 37.12 4.99
N ALA A 439 4.79 36.19 5.90
CA ALA A 439 5.79 35.26 6.44
C ALA A 439 6.34 34.35 5.36
N VAL A 440 5.47 33.85 4.45
CA VAL A 440 5.85 33.01 3.31
C VAL A 440 6.80 33.77 2.37
N VAL A 441 6.46 35.01 1.98
CA VAL A 441 7.32 35.85 1.12
C VAL A 441 8.63 36.20 1.82
N GLN A 442 8.59 36.48 3.12
CA GLN A 442 9.81 36.76 3.88
C GLN A 442 10.75 35.55 3.92
N ALA A 443 10.21 34.34 4.11
CA ALA A 443 11.00 33.11 4.07
C ALA A 443 11.64 32.88 2.69
N LEU A 444 10.91 33.13 1.60
CA LEU A 444 11.46 33.08 0.23
C LEU A 444 12.62 34.05 0.04
N ARG A 445 12.45 35.27 0.47
CA ARG A 445 13.50 36.31 0.38
C ARG A 445 14.72 35.94 1.21
N SER A 446 14.52 35.45 2.43
CA SER A 446 15.59 35.00 3.33
C SER A 446 16.34 33.77 2.80
N ALA A 447 15.72 32.99 1.94
CA ALA A 447 16.35 31.86 1.24
C ALA A 447 16.98 32.25 -0.11
N GLY A 448 17.11 33.52 -0.42
CA GLY A 448 17.70 34.04 -1.68
C GLY A 448 16.80 33.79 -2.91
N LEU A 449 15.48 33.60 -2.73
CA LEU A 449 14.51 33.47 -3.82
C LEU A 449 13.72 34.73 -4.15
N GLY A 450 14.10 35.90 -3.61
CA GLY A 450 13.35 37.12 -3.80
C GLY A 450 13.18 37.52 -5.27
N SER A 451 14.25 37.65 -6.02
CA SER A 451 14.22 37.97 -7.46
C SER A 451 13.50 36.94 -8.32
N TRP A 452 13.63 35.66 -7.98
CA TRP A 452 12.91 34.57 -8.65
C TRP A 452 11.40 34.69 -8.37
N PHE A 453 11.01 34.94 -7.14
CA PHE A 453 9.61 35.13 -6.74
C PHE A 453 8.98 36.34 -7.43
N ASP A 454 9.69 37.48 -7.44
CA ASP A 454 9.22 38.74 -8.06
C ASP A 454 9.03 38.59 -9.60
N ALA A 455 9.70 37.59 -10.22
CA ALA A 455 9.54 37.28 -11.64
C ALA A 455 8.40 36.28 -11.93
N LEU A 456 7.70 35.75 -10.92
CA LEU A 456 6.59 34.83 -11.12
C LEU A 456 5.29 35.59 -11.44
N PRO A 457 4.63 35.35 -12.61
CA PRO A 457 3.42 36.06 -13.00
C PRO A 457 2.25 35.88 -12.03
N GLU A 458 2.13 34.71 -11.42
CA GLU A 458 1.05 34.31 -10.52
C GLU A 458 1.47 34.40 -9.02
N GLY A 459 2.70 34.87 -8.74
CA GLY A 459 3.21 34.99 -7.39
C GLY A 459 3.10 33.69 -6.59
N LEU A 460 2.48 33.74 -5.42
CA LEU A 460 2.29 32.59 -4.53
C LEU A 460 1.35 31.52 -5.09
N GLU A 461 0.49 31.85 -6.07
CA GLU A 461 -0.42 30.87 -6.71
C GLU A 461 0.26 30.08 -7.82
N THR A 462 1.51 30.39 -8.18
CA THR A 462 2.25 29.64 -9.20
C THR A 462 2.32 28.18 -8.83
N VAL A 463 1.77 27.30 -9.69
CA VAL A 463 1.80 25.86 -9.52
C VAL A 463 3.18 25.34 -9.91
N LEU A 464 3.81 24.57 -9.02
CA LEU A 464 5.13 23.97 -9.19
C LEU A 464 5.06 22.46 -9.46
N GLY A 465 6.15 21.86 -9.91
CA GLY A 465 6.27 20.41 -10.07
C GLY A 465 5.58 19.86 -11.30
N ALA A 466 5.16 18.59 -11.24
CA ALA A 466 4.55 17.89 -12.36
C ALA A 466 3.22 18.55 -12.78
N GLY A 467 3.15 19.02 -14.04
CA GLY A 467 1.98 19.71 -14.58
C GLY A 467 1.98 21.23 -14.37
N GLY A 468 3.00 21.80 -13.70
CA GLY A 468 3.20 23.22 -13.51
C GLY A 468 4.58 23.69 -13.96
N ARG A 469 5.05 24.83 -13.39
CA ARG A 469 6.37 25.36 -13.68
C ARG A 469 7.47 24.42 -13.16
N GLY A 470 8.41 24.11 -14.02
CA GLY A 470 9.66 23.40 -13.64
C GLY A 470 10.48 24.26 -12.67
N VAL A 471 11.17 23.60 -11.75
CA VAL A 471 12.03 24.24 -10.75
C VAL A 471 13.46 23.70 -10.96
N SER A 472 14.44 24.60 -11.10
CA SER A 472 15.84 24.21 -11.19
C SER A 472 16.34 23.56 -9.90
N GLY A 473 17.47 22.83 -9.95
CA GLY A 473 18.07 22.23 -8.76
C GLY A 473 18.36 23.26 -7.66
N GLY A 474 18.89 24.44 -8.04
CA GLY A 474 19.16 25.53 -7.09
C GLY A 474 17.92 26.16 -6.49
N GLU A 475 16.87 26.37 -7.28
CA GLU A 475 15.58 26.86 -6.78
C GLU A 475 14.94 25.84 -5.83
N ARG A 476 15.06 24.55 -6.13
CA ARG A 476 14.55 23.45 -5.28
C ARG A 476 15.25 23.42 -3.91
N ALA A 477 16.57 23.51 -3.91
CA ALA A 477 17.34 23.57 -2.68
C ALA A 477 16.95 24.80 -1.83
N ARG A 478 16.85 25.99 -2.43
CA ARG A 478 16.42 27.22 -1.75
C ARG A 478 14.97 27.16 -1.27
N LEU A 479 14.05 26.49 -1.99
CA LEU A 479 12.69 26.27 -1.52
C LEU A 479 12.66 25.39 -0.26
N SER A 480 13.53 24.39 -0.17
CA SER A 480 13.66 23.58 1.04
C SER A 480 14.20 24.40 2.22
N ILE A 481 15.17 25.27 1.95
CA ILE A 481 15.68 26.23 2.94
C ILE A 481 14.56 27.19 3.39
N ALA A 482 13.76 27.72 2.46
CA ALA A 482 12.63 28.58 2.80
C ALA A 482 11.60 27.87 3.69
N ARG A 483 11.31 26.59 3.43
CA ARG A 483 10.49 25.75 4.31
C ARG A 483 11.09 25.63 5.71
N ALA A 484 12.38 25.34 5.81
CA ALA A 484 13.08 25.20 7.09
C ALA A 484 13.07 26.52 7.87
N LEU A 485 13.28 27.65 7.21
CA LEU A 485 13.20 28.98 7.85
C LEU A 485 11.77 29.31 8.29
N LEU A 486 10.75 29.00 7.48
CA LEU A 486 9.35 29.24 7.79
C LEU A 486 8.85 28.42 8.97
N SER A 487 9.37 27.21 9.17
CA SER A 487 8.97 26.30 10.26
C SER A 487 9.23 26.88 11.65
N ARG A 488 10.13 27.85 11.79
CA ARG A 488 10.59 28.45 13.07
C ARG A 488 11.20 27.45 14.05
N ARG A 489 11.54 26.23 13.61
CA ARG A 489 12.16 25.22 14.48
C ARG A 489 13.54 25.68 14.94
N PRO A 490 13.93 25.44 16.22
CA PRO A 490 15.14 25.99 16.81
C PRO A 490 16.45 25.39 16.28
N VAL A 491 16.39 24.21 15.63
CA VAL A 491 17.55 23.50 15.08
C VAL A 491 17.38 23.28 13.58
N LEU A 492 18.38 23.65 12.78
CA LEU A 492 18.43 23.40 11.35
C LEU A 492 19.47 22.33 11.05
N LEU A 493 19.06 21.22 10.46
CA LEU A 493 19.96 20.19 9.93
C LEU A 493 19.98 20.28 8.41
N LEU A 494 21.15 20.47 7.83
CA LEU A 494 21.35 20.69 6.40
C LEU A 494 22.24 19.57 5.87
N ASP A 495 21.64 18.61 5.13
CA ASP A 495 22.38 17.50 4.53
C ASP A 495 22.74 17.86 3.08
N GLU A 496 23.97 18.28 2.85
CA GLU A 496 24.52 18.70 1.56
C GLU A 496 23.64 19.72 0.79
N PRO A 497 23.16 20.81 1.44
CA PRO A 497 22.12 21.69 0.89
C PRO A 497 22.50 22.39 -0.40
N VAL A 498 23.76 22.37 -0.79
CA VAL A 498 24.33 23.05 -1.96
C VAL A 498 25.06 22.09 -2.93
N ALA A 499 24.89 20.78 -2.80
CA ALA A 499 25.63 19.79 -3.58
C ALA A 499 25.48 19.95 -5.11
N HIS A 500 24.33 20.44 -5.56
CA HIS A 500 24.00 20.60 -6.98
C HIS A 500 24.18 22.02 -7.52
N LEU A 501 24.84 22.90 -6.76
CA LEU A 501 25.08 24.29 -7.13
C LEU A 501 26.52 24.50 -7.60
N ASP A 502 26.72 25.46 -8.50
CA ASP A 502 28.03 26.00 -8.83
C ASP A 502 28.64 26.70 -7.61
N HIS A 503 29.97 26.78 -7.56
CA HIS A 503 30.71 27.24 -6.39
C HIS A 503 30.29 28.66 -5.89
N PRO A 504 30.18 29.70 -6.73
CA PRO A 504 29.76 31.03 -6.25
C PRO A 504 28.33 31.02 -5.66
N THR A 505 27.42 30.29 -6.29
CA THR A 505 26.03 30.18 -5.83
C THR A 505 25.93 29.39 -4.50
N ALA A 506 26.74 28.33 -4.34
CA ALA A 506 26.79 27.52 -3.13
C ALA A 506 27.24 28.35 -1.92
N VAL A 507 28.31 29.15 -2.07
CA VAL A 507 28.80 30.04 -0.99
C VAL A 507 27.73 31.07 -0.64
N ALA A 508 27.15 31.79 -1.61
CA ALA A 508 26.13 32.77 -1.36
C ALA A 508 24.89 32.22 -0.63
N VAL A 509 24.44 31.03 -1.02
CA VAL A 509 23.28 30.35 -0.36
C VAL A 509 23.59 30.01 1.09
N LEU A 510 24.78 29.51 1.38
CA LEU A 510 25.17 29.17 2.76
C LEU A 510 25.34 30.45 3.61
N GLU A 511 25.95 31.51 3.10
CA GLU A 511 26.08 32.78 3.78
C GLU A 511 24.70 33.42 4.08
N ASP A 512 23.80 33.44 3.09
CA ASP A 512 22.43 33.94 3.26
C ASP A 512 21.67 33.16 4.34
N LEU A 513 21.82 31.80 4.32
CA LEU A 513 21.16 30.92 5.29
C LEU A 513 21.73 31.17 6.71
N LEU A 514 23.04 31.20 6.86
CA LEU A 514 23.67 31.44 8.15
C LEU A 514 23.34 32.85 8.70
N ALA A 515 23.23 33.86 7.84
CA ALA A 515 22.74 35.18 8.23
C ALA A 515 21.25 35.18 8.67
N ALA A 516 20.41 34.34 8.01
CA ALA A 516 18.99 34.20 8.31
C ALA A 516 18.66 33.29 9.49
N ARG A 517 19.65 32.66 10.14
CA ARG A 517 19.46 31.67 11.23
C ARG A 517 18.75 32.21 12.48
N GLN A 518 18.83 33.50 12.74
CA GLN A 518 18.13 34.16 13.87
C GLN A 518 18.39 33.51 15.25
N GLY A 519 19.64 33.13 15.54
CA GLY A 519 20.01 32.52 16.82
C GLY A 519 19.74 31.03 16.95
N ARG A 520 19.26 30.34 15.88
CA ARG A 520 19.06 28.89 15.85
C ARG A 520 20.38 28.15 15.82
N SER A 521 20.39 26.93 16.34
CA SER A 521 21.50 25.98 16.12
C SER A 521 21.47 25.43 14.70
N VAL A 522 22.62 25.29 14.05
CA VAL A 522 22.73 24.79 12.69
C VAL A 522 23.77 23.70 12.60
N LEU A 523 23.42 22.55 12.05
CA LEU A 523 24.38 21.54 11.61
C LEU A 523 24.42 21.53 10.09
N VAL A 524 25.59 21.79 9.51
CA VAL A 524 25.80 21.74 8.05
C VAL A 524 26.65 20.53 7.71
N VAL A 525 26.11 19.59 6.96
CA VAL A 525 26.90 18.50 6.36
C VAL A 525 27.41 18.97 5.01
N SER A 526 28.72 18.95 4.83
CA SER A 526 29.35 19.28 3.57
C SER A 526 30.59 18.41 3.32
N HIS A 527 30.80 18.07 2.05
CA HIS A 527 32.07 17.46 1.60
C HIS A 527 33.04 18.51 1.03
N ARG A 528 32.63 19.78 1.00
CA ARG A 528 33.42 20.93 0.52
C ARG A 528 33.73 21.86 1.68
N PRO A 529 34.97 22.29 1.88
CA PRO A 529 35.33 23.22 2.94
C PRO A 529 34.87 24.67 2.66
N GLU A 530 34.58 24.97 1.39
CA GLU A 530 34.17 26.32 0.98
C GLU A 530 32.76 26.65 1.48
N GLY A 531 32.56 27.86 1.97
CA GLY A 531 31.32 28.34 2.53
C GLY A 531 31.10 27.98 4.00
N LEU A 532 32.05 27.28 4.65
CA LEU A 532 32.00 26.95 6.07
C LEU A 532 32.72 27.96 6.97
N ALA A 533 33.20 29.09 6.40
CA ALA A 533 33.90 30.14 7.16
C ALA A 533 33.04 30.77 8.27
N GLY A 534 31.72 30.65 8.20
CA GLY A 534 30.78 31.08 9.24
C GLY A 534 30.40 30.01 10.26
N ALA A 535 31.05 28.85 10.27
CA ALA A 535 30.83 27.80 11.27
C ALA A 535 31.65 28.11 12.54
N ASP A 536 31.03 27.90 13.70
CA ASP A 536 31.68 28.07 15.01
C ASP A 536 32.61 26.87 15.33
N GLY A 537 32.40 25.72 14.62
CA GLY A 537 33.25 24.53 14.74
C GLY A 537 33.15 23.63 13.52
N ILE A 538 34.23 22.88 13.25
CA ILE A 538 34.27 21.87 12.18
C ILE A 538 34.64 20.53 12.81
N MET A 539 33.83 19.50 12.53
CA MET A 539 34.05 18.13 12.95
C MET A 539 34.29 17.24 11.73
N ASP A 540 35.42 16.54 11.69
CA ASP A 540 35.70 15.52 10.69
C ASP A 540 35.32 14.13 11.21
N LEU A 541 34.27 13.52 10.63
CA LEU A 541 33.76 12.22 11.04
C LEU A 541 34.73 11.05 10.75
N ALA A 542 35.71 11.26 9.86
CA ALA A 542 36.73 10.25 9.57
C ALA A 542 37.86 10.24 10.63
N ARG A 543 37.98 11.29 11.43
CA ARG A 543 38.98 11.44 12.48
C ARG A 543 38.31 11.89 13.77
N PRO A 544 37.67 10.98 14.53
CA PRO A 544 36.92 11.36 15.73
C PRO A 544 37.82 11.71 16.92
N GLU A 545 39.13 11.96 16.70
CA GLU A 545 40.00 12.43 17.76
C GLU A 545 39.72 13.94 18.02
N VAL A 546 39.06 14.16 19.17
CA VAL A 546 38.97 15.43 19.88
C VAL A 546 38.45 16.62 19.08
N GLY A 547 37.13 16.69 18.96
CA GLY A 547 36.41 17.93 18.61
C GLY A 547 36.50 18.95 19.76
N LEU A 548 37.64 19.46 20.06
CA LEU A 548 37.77 20.77 20.71
C LEU A 548 37.63 21.82 19.62
N LEU A 549 36.68 22.75 19.85
CA LEU A 549 36.50 23.96 19.08
C LEU A 549 37.87 24.54 18.69
N HIS A 550 38.30 24.37 17.45
CA HIS A 550 39.34 25.20 16.91
C HIS A 550 38.71 26.56 16.62
N GLU A 551 38.96 27.52 17.53
CA GLU A 551 38.79 28.94 17.22
C GLU A 551 39.55 29.20 15.91
N VAL A 552 38.83 29.54 14.88
CA VAL A 552 39.40 30.04 13.63
C VAL A 552 39.80 31.47 13.91
N GLY A 553 41.12 31.71 14.17
CA GLY A 553 41.71 33.01 14.30
C GLY A 553 41.81 33.78 12.98
#